data_b166142eb39707e8447049bafed2d105
#
_entry.id   b166142eb39707e8447049bafed2d105
#
_cell.length_a   1.000
_cell.length_b   1.000
_cell.length_c   1.000
_cell.angle_alpha   90.00
_cell.angle_beta   90.00
_cell.angle_gamma   90.00
#
_symmetry.space_group_name_H-M   'P 1'
#
loop_
_entity.id
_entity.type
_entity.pdbx_description
1 polymer ?
#
loop_
_entity_poly.entity_id
_entity_poly.type
_entity_poly.pdbx_seq_one_letter_code
_entity_poly.pdbx_strand_id
1 'polypeptide(L)'
;MSAAVVDLIAPTHLWVPDHPSSAGGEVADLAASCGFIPDPEQRLLLDLMFAEAAPGASFTSSAPRWSALESCMIMPRQNAKTATLEMAVLGDLFLLGADLVVWTAHLFQTAAEAFLDFKRLIDSNAHLSRRVKRITEASGNQGVELMTGARLKFITRSKSSGRGLTGDVVVLDEAFALTAAEMGALLPTLSARPNPQVRYASSAGMRDSELLRGIRDRGRAGGDPSLGYAEWCAPKSCASDKCNHALGTPGCACDDPDAWLSANFAMHTRIGEEHIAAERRALPVDEFTRERMGWWAESSADRVIPAPRWAACATESGVISGPVSVGVDVALDRSNTYVAVSGRSDDGHIQVELADVRPGTDWVVDRVAEIIGRNDVVAVGARSAGPVASLLPELRGGVEDAEVPFVKVGSSDFSGQCGWLFDQVMTGSLRHRDDQRLNQALAGARKQQTLDAWQWSRTKAEKDAAPLVAVTLAASLFAQKSEAYDPLANLW
;
A
#
# COMPACT_ATOMS: atom_id res chain seq x y z
N MET A 1 21.67 11.43 41.07
CA MET A 1 21.11 12.23 39.96
C MET A 1 19.66 11.76 39.77
N SER A 2 18.68 12.62 40.03
CA SER A 2 17.27 12.27 39.76
C SER A 2 17.13 12.08 38.27
N ALA A 3 16.71 10.88 37.85
CA ALA A 3 16.33 10.65 36.46
C ALA A 3 15.17 11.62 36.18
N ALA A 4 15.35 12.52 35.22
CA ALA A 4 14.25 13.32 34.71
C ALA A 4 13.16 12.33 34.26
N VAL A 5 11.95 12.47 34.75
CA VAL A 5 10.80 11.75 34.24
C VAL A 5 10.62 12.25 32.81
N VAL A 6 10.97 11.41 31.83
CA VAL A 6 10.71 11.71 30.44
C VAL A 6 9.23 11.45 30.25
N ASP A 7 8.47 12.50 29.95
CA ASP A 7 7.05 12.36 29.66
C ASP A 7 6.82 11.56 28.38
N LEU A 8 5.77 10.74 28.36
CA LEU A 8 5.37 9.93 27.22
C LEU A 8 5.01 10.84 26.03
N ILE A 9 5.69 10.69 24.91
CA ILE A 9 5.27 11.25 23.64
C ILE A 9 4.26 10.27 23.02
N ALA A 10 2.99 10.61 23.15
CA ALA A 10 1.90 9.76 22.67
C ALA A 10 2.00 9.51 21.17
N PRO A 11 1.67 8.27 20.71
CA PRO A 11 1.56 7.99 19.27
C PRO A 11 0.46 8.84 18.63
N THR A 12 0.68 9.26 17.39
CA THR A 12 -0.29 10.03 16.60
C THR A 12 -1.56 9.22 16.31
N HIS A 13 -1.38 7.91 16.14
CA HIS A 13 -2.47 6.95 16.00
C HIS A 13 -2.22 5.76 16.91
N LEU A 14 -3.19 5.44 17.76
CA LEU A 14 -3.17 4.31 18.67
C LEU A 14 -4.50 3.57 18.58
N TRP A 15 -4.43 2.27 18.36
CA TRP A 15 -5.55 1.36 18.47
C TRP A 15 -5.11 0.08 19.18
N VAL A 16 -5.78 -0.29 20.24
CA VAL A 16 -5.58 -1.56 20.95
C VAL A 16 -6.96 -2.17 21.17
N PRO A 17 -7.18 -3.43 20.79
CA PRO A 17 -8.43 -4.13 21.12
C PRO A 17 -8.67 -4.17 22.64
N ASP A 18 -9.91 -4.35 23.04
CA ASP A 18 -10.27 -4.46 24.45
C ASP A 18 -9.45 -5.55 25.16
N HIS A 19 -8.83 -5.19 26.27
CA HIS A 19 -7.99 -6.08 27.06
C HIS A 19 -8.08 -5.74 28.55
N PRO A 20 -8.39 -6.72 29.42
CA PRO A 20 -8.46 -6.49 30.87
C PRO A 20 -7.08 -6.42 31.53
N SER A 21 -6.04 -6.96 30.90
CA SER A 21 -4.68 -7.03 31.43
C SER A 21 -3.65 -7.00 30.29
N SER A 22 -2.40 -6.81 30.65
CA SER A 22 -1.24 -6.92 29.76
C SER A 22 -0.05 -7.50 30.53
N ALA A 23 0.66 -8.43 29.91
CA ALA A 23 1.95 -8.92 30.41
C ALA A 23 3.12 -8.00 29.99
N GLY A 24 2.86 -6.88 29.35
CA GLY A 24 3.88 -5.92 28.90
C GLY A 24 4.72 -5.34 30.01
N GLY A 25 4.09 -5.10 31.19
CA GLY A 25 4.78 -4.62 32.39
C GLY A 25 5.86 -5.59 32.86
N GLU A 26 5.53 -6.88 32.98
CA GLU A 26 6.46 -7.94 33.38
C GLU A 26 7.61 -8.12 32.36
N VAL A 27 7.31 -7.99 31.08
CA VAL A 27 8.32 -8.03 30.02
C VAL A 27 9.25 -6.80 30.11
N ALA A 28 8.70 -5.61 30.37
CA ALA A 28 9.48 -4.40 30.57
C ALA A 28 10.42 -4.51 31.81
N ASP A 29 9.92 -5.09 32.90
CA ASP A 29 10.70 -5.30 34.11
C ASP A 29 11.79 -6.37 33.94
N LEU A 30 11.51 -7.43 33.17
CA LEU A 30 12.54 -8.40 32.77
C LEU A 30 13.63 -7.71 31.96
N ALA A 31 13.28 -6.93 30.94
CA ALA A 31 14.24 -6.18 30.12
C ALA A 31 15.07 -5.23 30.97
N ALA A 32 14.47 -4.47 31.88
CA ALA A 32 15.16 -3.56 32.79
C ALA A 32 16.13 -4.31 33.73
N SER A 33 15.75 -5.50 34.21
CA SER A 33 16.64 -6.35 35.05
C SER A 33 17.88 -6.85 34.28
N CYS A 34 17.78 -6.90 32.96
CA CYS A 34 18.88 -7.24 32.05
C CYS A 34 19.70 -6.02 31.62
N GLY A 35 19.44 -4.84 32.18
CA GLY A 35 20.10 -3.59 31.80
C GLY A 35 19.52 -2.88 30.61
N PHE A 36 18.40 -3.36 30.10
CA PHE A 36 17.70 -2.85 28.92
C PHE A 36 16.47 -2.06 29.35
N ILE A 37 16.68 -0.85 29.90
CA ILE A 37 15.65 -0.03 30.51
C ILE A 37 14.74 0.56 29.42
N PRO A 38 13.45 0.19 29.34
CA PRO A 38 12.55 0.70 28.31
C PRO A 38 12.11 2.13 28.62
N ASP A 39 12.05 2.94 27.58
CA ASP A 39 11.39 4.27 27.61
C ASP A 39 9.87 4.13 27.83
N PRO A 40 9.17 5.23 28.18
CA PRO A 40 7.72 5.22 28.27
C PRO A 40 7.01 4.72 27.00
N GLU A 41 7.49 5.09 25.83
CA GLU A 41 6.95 4.66 24.53
C GLU A 41 7.19 3.17 24.27
N GLN A 42 8.35 2.65 24.67
CA GLN A 42 8.65 1.21 24.57
C GLN A 42 7.75 0.42 25.55
N ARG A 43 7.49 0.93 26.76
CA ARG A 43 6.54 0.32 27.69
C ARG A 43 5.13 0.26 27.10
N LEU A 44 4.65 1.36 26.50
CA LEU A 44 3.37 1.41 25.80
C LEU A 44 3.30 0.34 24.67
N LEU A 45 4.39 0.19 23.91
CA LEU A 45 4.45 -0.80 22.84
C LEU A 45 4.48 -2.24 23.36
N LEU A 46 5.18 -2.50 24.47
CA LEU A 46 5.14 -3.79 25.13
C LEU A 46 3.74 -4.08 25.68
N ASP A 47 3.06 -3.12 26.31
CA ASP A 47 1.70 -3.28 26.76
C ASP A 47 0.73 -3.58 25.62
N LEU A 48 0.90 -2.94 24.45
CA LEU A 48 0.13 -3.23 23.24
C LEU A 48 0.38 -4.65 22.71
N MET A 49 1.65 -5.08 22.64
CA MET A 49 2.03 -6.40 22.09
C MET A 49 1.55 -7.54 22.99
N PHE A 50 1.55 -7.33 24.30
CA PHE A 50 1.22 -8.33 25.30
C PHE A 50 -0.14 -8.10 25.98
N ALA A 51 -1.01 -7.30 25.35
CA ALA A 51 -2.39 -7.12 25.78
C ALA A 51 -3.12 -8.47 25.73
N GLU A 52 -3.83 -8.82 26.82
CA GLU A 52 -4.46 -10.11 27.02
C GLU A 52 -5.98 -10.01 26.90
N ALA A 53 -6.59 -10.89 26.12
CA ALA A 53 -8.03 -10.98 25.95
C ALA A 53 -8.72 -11.44 27.27
N ALA A 54 -9.97 -11.06 27.41
CA ALA A 54 -10.80 -11.51 28.55
C ALA A 54 -10.87 -13.05 28.61
N PRO A 55 -10.88 -13.64 29.80
CA PRO A 55 -11.05 -15.08 29.97
C PRO A 55 -12.30 -15.59 29.24
N GLY A 56 -12.19 -16.69 28.51
CA GLY A 56 -13.29 -17.27 27.73
C GLY A 56 -13.45 -16.76 26.30
N ALA A 57 -12.71 -15.74 25.87
CA ALA A 57 -12.70 -15.29 24.49
C ALA A 57 -11.93 -16.25 23.54
N SER A 58 -11.39 -17.35 24.08
CA SER A 58 -10.58 -18.31 23.33
C SER A 58 -11.39 -19.48 22.75
N PHE A 59 -11.17 -19.80 21.47
CA PHE A 59 -11.80 -20.96 20.81
C PHE A 59 -11.15 -22.31 21.17
N THR A 60 -9.91 -22.33 21.69
CA THR A 60 -9.13 -23.57 21.77
C THR A 60 -8.26 -23.75 23.03
N SER A 61 -8.16 -22.81 23.94
CA SER A 61 -7.23 -22.86 25.07
C SER A 61 -7.80 -22.24 26.35
N SER A 62 -7.48 -22.82 27.51
CA SER A 62 -7.73 -22.26 28.84
C SER A 62 -6.67 -21.23 29.26
N ALA A 63 -5.60 -21.06 28.50
CA ALA A 63 -4.57 -20.07 28.78
C ALA A 63 -5.01 -18.66 28.34
N PRO A 64 -4.51 -17.59 28.98
CA PRO A 64 -4.68 -16.23 28.49
C PRO A 64 -4.30 -16.14 27.01
N ARG A 65 -5.11 -15.44 26.24
CA ARG A 65 -4.82 -15.16 24.82
C ARG A 65 -4.42 -13.72 24.66
N TRP A 66 -3.57 -13.49 23.66
CA TRP A 66 -3.35 -12.12 23.22
C TRP A 66 -4.66 -11.52 22.70
N SER A 67 -4.91 -10.26 23.02
CA SER A 67 -6.09 -9.55 22.54
C SER A 67 -6.07 -9.35 21.04
N ALA A 68 -4.88 -9.37 20.42
CA ALA A 68 -4.69 -9.24 18.98
C ALA A 68 -3.74 -10.32 18.43
N LEU A 69 -4.08 -10.86 17.25
CA LEU A 69 -3.18 -11.71 16.45
C LEU A 69 -2.02 -10.91 15.87
N GLU A 70 -2.27 -9.67 15.46
CA GLU A 70 -1.32 -8.78 14.83
C GLU A 70 -1.00 -7.60 15.75
N SER A 71 0.27 -7.23 15.86
CA SER A 71 0.68 -5.97 16.46
C SER A 71 1.59 -5.22 15.49
N CYS A 72 1.37 -3.92 15.32
CA CYS A 72 2.11 -3.11 14.36
C CYS A 72 2.57 -1.81 15.00
N MET A 73 3.87 -1.53 14.90
CA MET A 73 4.46 -0.26 15.28
C MET A 73 5.12 0.41 14.09
N ILE A 74 4.72 1.65 13.83
CA ILE A 74 5.27 2.47 12.73
C ILE A 74 5.81 3.76 13.32
N MET A 75 7.09 4.02 13.10
CA MET A 75 7.78 5.22 13.59
C MET A 75 9.02 5.52 12.74
N PRO A 76 9.50 6.75 12.70
CA PRO A 76 10.72 7.13 11.99
C PRO A 76 11.95 6.28 12.37
N ARG A 77 13.00 6.38 11.59
CA ARG A 77 14.25 5.67 11.87
C ARG A 77 14.86 6.10 13.20
N GLN A 78 15.62 5.21 13.84
CA GLN A 78 16.34 5.42 15.10
C GLN A 78 15.44 5.68 16.33
N ASN A 79 14.14 5.37 16.24
CA ASN A 79 13.19 5.42 17.35
C ASN A 79 13.03 4.05 18.04
N ALA A 80 14.13 3.30 18.18
CA ALA A 80 14.24 2.09 18.98
C ALA A 80 13.31 0.91 18.61
N LYS A 81 12.87 0.78 17.33
CA LYS A 81 12.04 -0.34 16.85
C LYS A 81 12.65 -1.71 17.19
N THR A 82 13.87 -1.95 16.73
CA THR A 82 14.59 -3.21 16.94
C THR A 82 14.79 -3.51 18.42
N ALA A 83 15.16 -2.51 19.22
CA ALA A 83 15.31 -2.65 20.67
C ALA A 83 13.99 -3.05 21.36
N THR A 84 12.85 -2.48 20.93
CA THR A 84 11.53 -2.87 21.47
C THR A 84 11.17 -4.31 21.09
N LEU A 85 11.47 -4.74 19.85
CA LEU A 85 11.30 -6.13 19.44
C LEU A 85 12.19 -7.10 20.22
N GLU A 86 13.43 -6.71 20.53
CA GLU A 86 14.35 -7.51 21.33
C GLU A 86 13.83 -7.70 22.75
N MET A 87 13.31 -6.64 23.39
CA MET A 87 12.64 -6.73 24.70
C MET A 87 11.43 -7.67 24.65
N ALA A 88 10.61 -7.55 23.59
CA ALA A 88 9.46 -8.42 23.41
C ALA A 88 9.85 -9.88 23.23
N VAL A 89 10.84 -10.17 22.39
CA VAL A 89 11.37 -11.53 22.17
C VAL A 89 12.03 -12.10 23.43
N LEU A 90 12.69 -11.26 24.23
CA LEU A 90 13.21 -11.65 25.53
C LEU A 90 12.07 -12.12 26.45
N GLY A 91 10.96 -11.38 26.50
CA GLY A 91 9.75 -11.77 27.23
C GLY A 91 9.14 -13.07 26.74
N ASP A 92 8.98 -13.23 25.41
CA ASP A 92 8.44 -14.45 24.82
C ASP A 92 9.21 -15.71 25.25
N LEU A 93 10.54 -15.65 25.15
CA LEU A 93 11.40 -16.82 25.36
C LEU A 93 11.67 -17.11 26.83
N PHE A 94 11.93 -16.09 27.65
CA PHE A 94 12.44 -16.27 29.00
C PHE A 94 11.37 -16.14 30.08
N LEU A 95 10.20 -15.56 29.76
CA LEU A 95 9.10 -15.33 30.71
C LEU A 95 7.82 -16.06 30.32
N LEU A 96 7.38 -15.94 29.08
CA LEU A 96 6.05 -16.35 28.62
C LEU A 96 6.02 -17.72 27.94
N GLY A 97 7.18 -18.36 27.73
CA GLY A 97 7.28 -19.76 27.33
C GLY A 97 6.95 -20.04 25.86
N ALA A 98 7.19 -19.10 24.97
CA ALA A 98 7.08 -19.36 23.53
C ALA A 98 8.09 -20.45 23.10
N ASP A 99 7.64 -21.47 22.35
CA ASP A 99 8.50 -22.56 21.86
C ASP A 99 9.38 -22.13 20.68
N LEU A 100 8.82 -21.31 19.78
CA LEU A 100 9.52 -20.84 18.60
C LEU A 100 9.15 -19.40 18.26
N VAL A 101 10.15 -18.53 18.32
CA VAL A 101 10.09 -17.17 17.76
C VAL A 101 10.87 -17.14 16.46
N VAL A 102 10.26 -16.60 15.41
CA VAL A 102 10.91 -16.43 14.10
C VAL A 102 11.07 -14.95 13.82
N TRP A 103 12.30 -14.46 13.85
CA TRP A 103 12.63 -13.08 13.47
C TRP A 103 12.99 -13.00 12.00
N THR A 104 12.31 -12.13 11.27
CA THR A 104 12.57 -11.96 9.85
C THR A 104 12.87 -10.50 9.51
N ALA A 105 13.79 -10.29 8.57
CA ALA A 105 14.06 -8.99 7.97
C ALA A 105 14.10 -9.10 6.44
N HIS A 106 13.97 -7.95 5.75
CA HIS A 106 14.04 -7.92 4.28
C HIS A 106 15.46 -8.29 3.80
N LEU A 107 16.49 -7.74 4.43
CA LEU A 107 17.88 -7.98 4.11
C LEU A 107 18.52 -8.95 5.11
N PHE A 108 19.43 -9.79 4.60
CA PHE A 108 20.21 -10.69 5.44
C PHE A 108 21.01 -9.94 6.50
N GLN A 109 21.61 -8.80 6.12
CA GLN A 109 22.42 -7.99 7.04
C GLN A 109 21.59 -7.48 8.23
N THR A 110 20.36 -7.03 7.98
CA THR A 110 19.46 -6.54 9.06
C THR A 110 19.13 -7.67 10.04
N ALA A 111 18.83 -8.87 9.54
CA ALA A 111 18.58 -10.02 10.41
C ALA A 111 19.85 -10.45 11.18
N ALA A 112 21.02 -10.37 10.56
CA ALA A 112 22.29 -10.69 11.18
C ALA A 112 22.67 -9.68 12.27
N GLU A 113 22.45 -8.39 12.08
CA GLU A 113 22.69 -7.37 13.12
C GLU A 113 21.74 -7.57 14.31
N ALA A 114 20.44 -7.79 14.07
CA ALA A 114 19.50 -8.10 15.15
C ALA A 114 19.92 -9.35 15.95
N PHE A 115 20.43 -10.39 15.27
CA PHE A 115 20.98 -11.55 15.94
C PHE A 115 22.20 -11.20 16.82
N LEU A 116 23.13 -10.39 16.31
CA LEU A 116 24.32 -9.98 17.05
C LEU A 116 23.97 -9.13 18.29
N ASP A 117 22.98 -8.24 18.16
CA ASP A 117 22.49 -7.42 19.27
C ASP A 117 21.84 -8.29 20.35
N PHE A 118 20.97 -9.22 19.95
CA PHE A 118 20.33 -10.15 20.88
C PHE A 118 21.37 -11.08 21.54
N LYS A 119 22.39 -11.53 20.79
CA LYS A 119 23.52 -12.31 21.35
C LYS A 119 24.28 -11.50 22.38
N ARG A 120 24.63 -10.23 22.11
CA ARG A 120 25.30 -9.35 23.08
C ARG A 120 24.48 -9.19 24.36
N LEU A 121 23.17 -9.05 24.25
CA LEU A 121 22.25 -8.98 25.40
C LEU A 121 22.36 -10.25 26.26
N ILE A 122 22.35 -11.44 25.65
CA ILE A 122 22.52 -12.72 26.35
C ILE A 122 23.92 -12.81 27.01
N ASP A 123 24.98 -12.51 26.26
CA ASP A 123 26.35 -12.65 26.71
C ASP A 123 26.69 -11.68 27.88
N SER A 124 26.06 -10.50 27.88
CA SER A 124 26.22 -9.51 28.95
C SER A 124 25.46 -9.84 30.25
N ASN A 125 24.54 -10.81 30.20
CA ASN A 125 23.69 -11.14 31.35
C ASN A 125 23.84 -12.61 31.76
N ALA A 126 24.47 -12.86 32.96
CA ALA A 126 24.73 -14.20 33.44
C ALA A 126 23.48 -15.05 33.72
N HIS A 127 22.33 -14.41 34.03
CA HIS A 127 21.05 -15.13 34.25
C HIS A 127 20.48 -15.63 32.93
N LEU A 128 20.60 -14.86 31.86
CA LEU A 128 20.17 -15.26 30.51
C LEU A 128 21.11 -16.35 29.95
N SER A 129 22.43 -16.12 30.01
CA SER A 129 23.45 -17.05 29.48
C SER A 129 23.30 -18.47 30.05
N ARG A 130 23.01 -18.61 31.35
CA ARG A 130 22.80 -19.92 32.02
C ARG A 130 21.58 -20.68 31.51
N ARG A 131 20.62 -20.00 30.90
CA ARG A 131 19.40 -20.61 30.34
C ARG A 131 19.54 -20.95 28.87
N VAL A 132 20.62 -20.53 28.21
CA VAL A 132 20.93 -20.82 26.81
C VAL A 132 21.68 -22.14 26.71
N LYS A 133 21.15 -23.03 25.89
CA LYS A 133 21.74 -24.32 25.55
C LYS A 133 22.76 -24.19 24.42
N ARG A 134 22.42 -23.40 23.40
CA ARG A 134 23.25 -23.24 22.20
C ARG A 134 22.93 -21.92 21.47
N ILE A 135 24.00 -21.30 20.98
CA ILE A 135 23.90 -20.20 20.00
C ILE A 135 24.50 -20.70 18.67
N THR A 136 23.78 -20.54 17.58
CA THR A 136 24.21 -20.92 16.23
C THR A 136 24.50 -19.64 15.45
N GLU A 137 25.76 -19.48 15.00
CA GLU A 137 26.21 -18.27 14.28
C GLU A 137 26.35 -18.50 12.76
N ALA A 138 26.07 -19.72 12.28
CA ALA A 138 26.22 -20.04 10.87
C ALA A 138 25.33 -19.16 10.00
N SER A 139 25.91 -18.52 8.99
CA SER A 139 25.23 -17.65 8.05
C SER A 139 23.98 -18.31 7.47
N GLY A 140 22.84 -17.64 7.53
CA GLY A 140 21.54 -18.15 7.08
C GLY A 140 20.86 -19.14 8.03
N ASN A 141 21.48 -19.49 9.15
CA ASN A 141 20.89 -20.37 10.18
C ASN A 141 21.18 -19.85 11.60
N GLN A 142 21.21 -18.53 11.77
CA GLN A 142 21.47 -17.89 13.04
C GLN A 142 20.30 -18.09 14.00
N GLY A 143 20.63 -18.31 15.28
CA GLY A 143 19.58 -18.51 16.28
C GLY A 143 20.09 -18.88 17.66
N VAL A 144 19.17 -18.92 18.61
CA VAL A 144 19.38 -19.24 20.02
C VAL A 144 18.45 -20.39 20.40
N GLU A 145 18.97 -21.39 21.13
CA GLU A 145 18.20 -22.48 21.71
C GLU A 145 18.35 -22.44 23.22
N LEU A 146 17.24 -22.41 23.94
CA LEU A 146 17.24 -22.43 25.41
C LEU A 146 17.31 -23.86 25.98
N MET A 147 17.64 -23.99 27.25
CA MET A 147 17.64 -25.27 27.97
C MET A 147 16.24 -25.91 28.05
N THR A 148 15.17 -25.09 27.93
CA THR A 148 13.78 -25.55 27.85
C THR A 148 13.41 -26.16 26.50
N GLY A 149 14.24 -25.98 25.46
CA GLY A 149 13.98 -26.34 24.08
C GLY A 149 13.36 -25.19 23.25
N ALA A 150 13.03 -24.08 23.87
CA ALA A 150 12.56 -22.86 23.17
C ALA A 150 13.64 -22.33 22.23
N ARG A 151 13.23 -21.78 21.08
CA ARG A 151 14.15 -21.35 20.02
C ARG A 151 13.80 -19.98 19.47
N LEU A 152 14.84 -19.19 19.20
CA LEU A 152 14.76 -18.01 18.36
C LEU A 152 15.53 -18.29 17.06
N LYS A 153 14.91 -18.02 15.92
CA LYS A 153 15.53 -18.15 14.60
C LYS A 153 15.51 -16.82 13.87
N PHE A 154 16.64 -16.44 13.28
CA PHE A 154 16.76 -15.27 12.40
C PHE A 154 16.83 -15.74 10.96
N ILE A 155 15.92 -15.23 10.12
CA ILE A 155 15.83 -15.61 8.71
C ILE A 155 15.63 -14.40 7.83
N THR A 156 16.13 -14.48 6.59
CA THR A 156 15.80 -13.50 5.55
C THR A 156 14.47 -13.87 4.90
N ARG A 157 13.61 -12.89 4.66
CA ARG A 157 12.36 -13.12 3.96
C ARG A 157 12.60 -13.51 2.50
N SER A 158 11.84 -14.50 2.03
CA SER A 158 11.71 -14.87 0.63
C SER A 158 10.35 -15.52 0.40
N LYS A 159 9.93 -15.68 -0.85
CA LYS A 159 8.64 -16.34 -1.21
C LYS A 159 8.51 -17.77 -0.67
N SER A 160 9.60 -18.39 -0.24
CA SER A 160 9.65 -19.76 0.31
C SER A 160 10.15 -19.82 1.77
N SER A 161 10.74 -18.74 2.29
CA SER A 161 11.20 -18.70 3.67
C SER A 161 10.01 -18.71 4.63
N GLY A 162 10.11 -19.52 5.67
CA GLY A 162 9.03 -19.67 6.66
C GLY A 162 8.13 -20.87 6.42
N ARG A 163 8.01 -21.43 5.22
CA ARG A 163 7.28 -22.66 4.99
C ARG A 163 7.86 -23.82 5.80
N GLY A 164 7.04 -24.46 6.64
CA GLY A 164 7.47 -25.55 7.53
C GLY A 164 8.00 -25.11 8.89
N LEU A 165 7.96 -23.81 9.23
CA LEU A 165 8.23 -23.30 10.57
C LEU A 165 6.92 -23.00 11.26
N THR A 166 6.50 -23.82 12.21
CA THR A 166 5.32 -23.56 13.05
C THR A 166 5.73 -22.75 14.26
N GLY A 167 5.75 -21.41 14.12
CA GLY A 167 6.16 -20.49 15.18
C GLY A 167 5.00 -20.05 16.08
N ASP A 168 5.30 -19.68 17.33
CA ASP A 168 4.35 -19.00 18.21
C ASP A 168 4.32 -17.52 17.91
N VAL A 169 5.48 -16.93 17.58
CA VAL A 169 5.63 -15.52 17.26
C VAL A 169 6.44 -15.36 15.98
N VAL A 170 5.95 -14.52 15.08
CA VAL A 170 6.69 -14.07 13.90
C VAL A 170 6.94 -12.57 14.00
N VAL A 171 8.20 -12.18 14.04
CA VAL A 171 8.66 -10.79 14.01
C VAL A 171 9.00 -10.41 12.57
N LEU A 172 8.37 -9.36 12.09
CA LEU A 172 8.53 -8.82 10.74
C LEU A 172 9.19 -7.43 10.84
N ASP A 173 10.50 -7.42 10.98
CA ASP A 173 11.28 -6.17 10.98
C ASP A 173 11.40 -5.64 9.55
N GLU A 174 11.49 -4.33 9.38
CA GLU A 174 11.44 -3.65 8.09
C GLU A 174 10.21 -4.06 7.26
N ALA A 175 9.02 -3.99 7.88
CA ALA A 175 7.78 -4.43 7.24
C ALA A 175 7.36 -3.59 6.03
N PHE A 176 7.99 -2.43 5.78
CA PHE A 176 7.75 -1.64 4.56
C PHE A 176 8.08 -2.40 3.27
N ALA A 177 9.00 -3.37 3.33
CA ALA A 177 9.40 -4.19 2.18
C ALA A 177 8.62 -5.52 2.07
N LEU A 178 7.62 -5.75 2.93
CA LEU A 178 6.86 -7.00 2.99
C LEU A 178 5.88 -7.11 1.81
N THR A 179 5.90 -8.26 1.14
CA THR A 179 5.00 -8.56 0.02
C THR A 179 3.85 -9.49 0.44
N ALA A 180 2.73 -9.44 -0.30
CA ALA A 180 1.59 -10.33 -0.08
C ALA A 180 1.99 -11.82 -0.23
N ALA A 181 2.94 -12.15 -1.12
CA ALA A 181 3.41 -13.51 -1.33
C ALA A 181 4.21 -14.05 -0.11
N GLU A 182 5.04 -13.22 0.51
CA GLU A 182 5.77 -13.55 1.73
C GLU A 182 4.81 -13.74 2.91
N MET A 183 3.82 -12.86 3.02
CA MET A 183 2.80 -12.97 4.07
C MET A 183 1.93 -14.23 3.91
N GLY A 184 1.54 -14.57 2.68
CA GLY A 184 0.85 -15.81 2.35
C GLY A 184 1.66 -17.08 2.65
N ALA A 185 2.99 -16.98 2.71
CA ALA A 185 3.85 -18.09 3.12
C ALA A 185 3.99 -18.22 4.66
N LEU A 186 3.90 -17.10 5.38
CA LEU A 186 4.14 -17.02 6.83
C LEU A 186 2.87 -17.24 7.67
N LEU A 187 1.76 -16.56 7.37
CA LEU A 187 0.53 -16.62 8.18
C LEU A 187 -0.02 -18.05 8.39
N PRO A 188 -0.08 -18.94 7.38
CA PRO A 188 -0.58 -20.29 7.60
C PRO A 188 0.26 -21.10 8.59
N THR A 189 1.54 -20.74 8.79
CA THR A 189 2.43 -21.47 9.72
C THR A 189 2.05 -21.24 11.19
N LEU A 190 1.30 -20.19 11.47
CA LEU A 190 0.83 -19.81 12.80
C LEU A 190 -0.48 -20.52 13.20
N SER A 191 -1.28 -20.96 12.23
CA SER A 191 -2.63 -21.50 12.46
C SER A 191 -2.68 -22.75 13.34
N ALA A 192 -1.55 -23.49 13.45
CA ALA A 192 -1.44 -24.67 14.30
C ALA A 192 -1.08 -24.35 15.77
N ARG A 193 -0.87 -23.08 16.11
CA ARG A 193 -0.50 -22.66 17.46
C ARG A 193 -1.73 -22.15 18.22
N PRO A 194 -1.80 -22.39 19.54
CA PRO A 194 -2.97 -21.98 20.35
C PRO A 194 -3.05 -20.47 20.57
N ASN A 195 -1.91 -19.76 20.60
CA ASN A 195 -1.84 -18.33 20.89
C ASN A 195 -0.76 -17.63 20.06
N PRO A 196 -0.88 -17.64 18.71
CA PRO A 196 0.13 -17.09 17.83
C PRO A 196 0.06 -15.57 17.78
N GLN A 197 1.19 -14.93 17.42
CA GLN A 197 1.24 -13.48 17.18
C GLN A 197 2.18 -13.13 16.03
N VAL A 198 1.78 -12.11 15.25
CA VAL A 198 2.62 -11.44 14.24
C VAL A 198 2.94 -10.04 14.71
N ARG A 199 4.21 -9.66 14.71
CA ARG A 199 4.66 -8.34 15.11
C ARG A 199 5.34 -7.62 13.96
N TYR A 200 4.74 -6.54 13.51
CA TYR A 200 5.28 -5.69 12.46
C TYR A 200 5.99 -4.49 13.06
N ALA A 201 7.22 -4.25 12.64
CA ALA A 201 7.97 -3.03 12.94
C ALA A 201 8.42 -2.36 11.63
N SER A 202 8.15 -1.07 11.48
CA SER A 202 8.48 -0.36 10.25
C SER A 202 8.70 1.13 10.47
N SER A 203 9.41 1.77 9.53
CA SER A 203 9.25 3.18 9.23
C SER A 203 8.07 3.37 8.26
N ALA A 204 7.73 4.62 7.96
CA ALA A 204 6.69 4.94 6.98
C ALA A 204 6.96 4.23 5.65
N GLY A 205 5.90 3.67 5.08
CA GLY A 205 6.01 2.85 3.87
C GLY A 205 6.40 3.64 2.64
N MET A 206 7.03 2.94 1.71
CA MET A 206 7.30 3.38 0.35
C MET A 206 6.04 3.26 -0.52
N ARG A 207 6.13 3.65 -1.79
CA ARG A 207 5.02 3.57 -2.74
C ARG A 207 4.45 2.16 -2.91
N ASP A 208 5.35 1.19 -2.97
CA ASP A 208 5.08 -0.25 -3.16
C ASP A 208 4.83 -1.01 -1.86
N SER A 209 4.79 -0.34 -0.71
CA SER A 209 4.49 -0.94 0.59
C SER A 209 2.97 -1.19 0.76
N GLU A 210 2.34 -1.88 -0.19
CA GLU A 210 0.87 -2.05 -0.23
C GLU A 210 0.33 -2.81 0.98
N LEU A 211 1.01 -3.89 1.39
CA LEU A 211 0.57 -4.69 2.54
C LEU A 211 0.62 -3.86 3.83
N LEU A 212 1.75 -3.18 4.08
CA LEU A 212 1.90 -2.34 5.26
C LEU A 212 0.90 -1.16 5.23
N ARG A 213 0.58 -0.64 4.05
CA ARG A 213 -0.46 0.40 3.88
C ARG A 213 -1.84 -0.12 4.29
N GLY A 214 -2.19 -1.34 3.91
CA GLY A 214 -3.44 -1.99 4.36
C GLY A 214 -3.51 -2.14 5.87
N ILE A 215 -2.40 -2.52 6.53
CA ILE A 215 -2.31 -2.60 8.00
C ILE A 215 -2.46 -1.20 8.63
N ARG A 216 -1.77 -0.20 8.09
CA ARG A 216 -1.89 1.20 8.53
C ARG A 216 -3.33 1.70 8.46
N ASP A 217 -4.00 1.45 7.34
CA ASP A 217 -5.36 1.96 7.12
C ASP A 217 -6.35 1.30 8.08
N ARG A 218 -6.21 -0.01 8.36
CA ARG A 218 -6.97 -0.70 9.42
C ARG A 218 -6.66 -0.12 10.81
N GLY A 219 -5.39 0.08 11.12
CA GLY A 219 -4.95 0.62 12.41
C GLY A 219 -5.44 2.06 12.66
N ARG A 220 -5.35 2.93 11.66
CA ARG A 220 -5.85 4.32 11.75
C ARG A 220 -7.37 4.41 11.80
N ALA A 221 -8.08 3.50 11.14
CA ALA A 221 -9.54 3.42 11.21
C ALA A 221 -10.02 2.96 12.60
N GLY A 222 -9.20 2.15 13.30
CA GLY A 222 -9.58 1.53 14.55
C GLY A 222 -10.68 0.47 14.37
N GLY A 223 -11.08 -0.18 15.48
CA GLY A 223 -12.19 -1.14 15.47
C GLY A 223 -11.84 -2.55 15.01
N ASP A 224 -10.64 -2.81 14.48
CA ASP A 224 -10.22 -4.15 14.11
C ASP A 224 -9.79 -4.93 15.36
N PRO A 225 -10.53 -6.00 15.75
CA PRO A 225 -10.22 -6.75 16.96
C PRO A 225 -8.99 -7.66 16.83
N SER A 226 -8.44 -7.81 15.63
CA SER A 226 -7.26 -8.65 15.37
C SER A 226 -5.96 -7.89 15.37
N LEU A 227 -5.98 -6.54 15.45
CA LEU A 227 -4.82 -5.67 15.25
C LEU A 227 -4.61 -4.72 16.44
N GLY A 228 -3.46 -4.78 17.12
CA GLY A 228 -2.91 -3.70 17.93
C GLY A 228 -2.03 -2.78 17.08
N TYR A 229 -2.22 -1.47 17.16
CA TYR A 229 -1.54 -0.52 16.27
C TYR A 229 -1.04 0.72 17.00
N ALA A 230 0.20 1.12 16.75
CA ALA A 230 0.74 2.39 17.20
C ALA A 230 1.58 3.05 16.09
N GLU A 231 1.38 4.33 15.84
CA GLU A 231 2.10 5.08 14.82
C GLU A 231 2.49 6.47 15.33
N TRP A 232 3.75 6.83 15.14
CA TRP A 232 4.27 8.17 15.35
C TRP A 232 4.56 8.83 14.03
N CYS A 233 3.90 9.94 13.77
CA CYS A 233 4.17 10.78 12.61
C CYS A 233 3.90 12.25 12.96
N ALA A 234 4.65 13.15 12.36
CA ALA A 234 4.45 14.58 12.54
C ALA A 234 3.14 15.05 11.91
N PRO A 235 2.48 16.07 12.47
CA PRO A 235 1.32 16.70 11.85
C PRO A 235 1.71 17.30 10.49
N LYS A 236 0.83 17.13 9.49
CA LYS A 236 1.01 17.77 8.20
C LYS A 236 0.52 19.21 8.27
N SER A 237 1.43 20.17 8.27
CA SER A 237 1.10 21.60 8.20
C SER A 237 1.08 22.14 6.77
N CYS A 238 1.55 21.36 5.80
CA CYS A 238 1.59 21.76 4.40
C CYS A 238 0.34 21.24 3.67
N ALA A 239 -0.26 22.08 2.81
CA ALA A 239 -1.47 21.76 2.06
C ALA A 239 -1.27 20.69 0.97
N SER A 240 -0.03 20.36 0.63
CA SER A 240 0.32 19.30 -0.34
C SER A 240 0.90 18.08 0.38
N ASP A 241 0.69 16.88 -0.19
CA ASP A 241 1.28 15.62 0.29
C ASP A 241 2.81 15.61 0.25
N LYS A 242 3.40 16.57 -0.46
CA LYS A 242 4.83 16.82 -0.54
C LYS A 242 5.13 18.23 -0.05
N CYS A 243 6.08 18.35 0.88
CA CYS A 243 6.61 19.63 1.25
C CYS A 243 7.52 20.16 0.11
N ASN A 244 7.09 21.22 -0.56
CA ASN A 244 7.88 21.93 -1.58
C ASN A 244 8.46 23.25 -1.06
N HIS A 245 8.36 23.49 0.25
CA HIS A 245 8.84 24.72 0.84
C HIS A 245 10.36 24.76 0.87
N ALA A 246 10.91 25.98 0.66
CA ALA A 246 12.33 26.24 0.89
C ALA A 246 12.66 26.01 2.37
N LEU A 247 13.92 25.67 2.65
CA LEU A 247 14.43 25.54 4.01
C LEU A 247 14.19 26.84 4.80
N GLY A 248 13.67 26.71 6.01
CA GLY A 248 13.38 27.83 6.90
C GLY A 248 12.08 28.58 6.56
N THR A 249 11.19 28.02 5.77
CA THR A 249 9.86 28.62 5.52
C THR A 249 9.03 28.61 6.80
N PRO A 250 8.57 29.76 7.31
CA PRO A 250 7.78 29.85 8.53
C PRO A 250 6.50 28.99 8.45
N GLY A 251 6.20 28.23 9.49
CA GLY A 251 5.03 27.34 9.56
C GLY A 251 5.15 26.03 8.78
N CYS A 252 6.33 25.72 8.22
CA CYS A 252 6.59 24.42 7.63
C CYS A 252 6.97 23.40 8.70
N ALA A 253 6.20 22.34 8.86
CA ALA A 253 6.48 21.27 9.84
C ALA A 253 7.86 20.62 9.64
N CYS A 254 8.38 20.60 8.41
CA CYS A 254 9.71 20.04 8.12
C CYS A 254 10.86 20.87 8.72
N ASP A 255 10.59 22.08 9.17
CA ASP A 255 11.56 23.00 9.78
C ASP A 255 11.16 23.36 11.23
N ASP A 256 10.24 22.60 11.83
CA ASP A 256 9.68 22.79 13.17
C ASP A 256 10.16 21.68 14.13
N PRO A 257 10.97 22.02 15.16
CA PRO A 257 11.44 21.06 16.15
C PRO A 257 10.33 20.36 16.94
N ASP A 258 9.20 21.03 17.21
CA ASP A 258 8.07 20.41 17.92
C ASP A 258 7.40 19.34 17.05
N ALA A 259 7.30 19.59 15.74
CA ALA A 259 6.84 18.58 14.79
C ALA A 259 7.83 17.40 14.67
N TRP A 260 9.13 17.65 14.73
CA TRP A 260 10.12 16.57 14.76
C TRP A 260 9.98 15.72 16.01
N LEU A 261 9.83 16.36 17.19
CA LEU A 261 9.66 15.65 18.46
C LEU A 261 8.42 14.76 18.46
N SER A 262 7.30 15.24 17.93
CA SER A 262 6.05 14.47 17.86
C SER A 262 6.17 13.17 17.05
N ALA A 263 7.08 13.13 16.08
CA ALA A 263 7.37 11.93 15.29
C ALA A 263 8.52 11.09 15.86
N ASN A 264 9.48 11.75 16.54
CA ASN A 264 10.73 11.12 17.00
C ASN A 264 10.85 11.20 18.53
N PHE A 265 10.15 10.34 19.24
CA PHE A 265 10.21 10.30 20.70
C PHE A 265 11.63 10.05 21.24
N ALA A 266 12.55 9.49 20.43
CA ALA A 266 13.96 9.37 20.79
C ALA A 266 14.74 10.69 20.71
N MET A 267 14.11 11.79 20.24
CA MET A 267 14.76 13.10 20.22
C MET A 267 15.07 13.57 21.65
N HIS A 268 16.22 14.24 21.84
CA HIS A 268 16.78 14.64 23.13
C HIS A 268 17.27 13.51 24.05
N THR A 269 16.96 12.23 23.76
CA THR A 269 17.47 11.09 24.51
C THR A 269 18.55 10.32 23.76
N ARG A 270 18.29 9.96 22.51
CA ARG A 270 19.18 9.20 21.63
C ARG A 270 19.48 9.89 20.32
N ILE A 271 18.63 10.84 19.91
CA ILE A 271 18.80 11.62 18.68
C ILE A 271 18.92 13.08 19.08
N GLY A 272 19.98 13.76 18.65
CA GLY A 272 20.13 15.20 18.83
C GLY A 272 19.26 15.97 17.84
N GLU A 273 18.65 17.07 18.28
CA GLU A 273 17.88 17.98 17.42
C GLU A 273 18.75 18.50 16.26
N GLU A 274 20.02 18.84 16.54
CA GLU A 274 20.96 19.30 15.51
C GLU A 274 21.23 18.24 14.43
N HIS A 275 21.13 16.97 14.79
CA HIS A 275 21.27 15.86 13.84
C HIS A 275 20.08 15.84 12.86
N ILE A 276 18.85 15.95 13.37
CA ILE A 276 17.64 16.05 12.51
C ILE A 276 17.69 17.29 11.62
N ALA A 277 18.13 18.43 12.19
CA ALA A 277 18.32 19.66 11.42
C ALA A 277 19.40 19.52 10.33
N ALA A 278 20.44 18.76 10.57
CA ALA A 278 21.47 18.47 9.56
C ALA A 278 20.93 17.57 8.45
N GLU A 279 20.17 16.54 8.79
CA GLU A 279 19.51 15.66 7.81
C GLU A 279 18.47 16.42 6.97
N ARG A 280 17.72 17.38 7.58
CA ARG A 280 16.79 18.25 6.83
C ARG A 280 17.49 19.07 5.74
N ARG A 281 18.75 19.45 5.96
CA ARG A 281 19.57 20.18 4.98
C ARG A 281 20.22 19.25 3.93
N ALA A 282 20.52 18.01 4.32
CA ALA A 282 21.31 17.08 3.51
C ALA A 282 20.45 16.18 2.63
N LEU A 283 19.26 15.80 3.09
CA LEU A 283 18.39 14.86 2.40
C LEU A 283 17.43 15.57 1.44
N PRO A 284 17.08 14.91 0.31
CA PRO A 284 15.91 15.28 -0.45
C PRO A 284 14.67 15.33 0.45
N VAL A 285 13.77 16.29 0.20
CA VAL A 285 12.61 16.50 1.08
C VAL A 285 11.72 15.26 1.23
N ASP A 286 11.54 14.50 0.16
CA ASP A 286 10.75 13.25 0.16
C ASP A 286 11.37 12.20 1.10
N GLU A 287 12.69 12.07 1.11
CA GLU A 287 13.41 11.17 2.01
C GLU A 287 13.35 11.66 3.46
N PHE A 288 13.58 12.95 3.70
CA PHE A 288 13.48 13.53 5.04
C PHE A 288 12.08 13.33 5.63
N THR A 289 11.03 13.63 4.86
CA THR A 289 9.65 13.50 5.33
C THR A 289 9.27 12.07 5.65
N ARG A 290 9.76 11.09 4.89
CA ARG A 290 9.55 9.69 5.16
C ARG A 290 10.34 9.21 6.39
N GLU A 291 11.62 9.56 6.48
CA GLU A 291 12.54 9.02 7.47
C GLU A 291 12.46 9.71 8.84
N ARG A 292 12.05 11.00 8.88
CA ARG A 292 11.99 11.80 10.11
C ARG A 292 10.60 12.30 10.48
N MET A 293 9.72 12.56 9.51
CA MET A 293 8.36 13.02 9.78
C MET A 293 7.35 11.87 9.86
N GLY A 294 7.73 10.65 9.47
CA GLY A 294 6.81 9.53 9.41
C GLY A 294 5.72 9.70 8.34
N TRP A 295 5.93 10.58 7.36
CA TRP A 295 4.97 10.78 6.28
C TRP A 295 5.11 9.71 5.22
N TRP A 296 4.01 9.06 4.93
CA TRP A 296 3.96 8.07 3.88
C TRP A 296 4.08 8.72 2.51
N ALA A 297 4.79 8.06 1.62
CA ALA A 297 4.71 8.36 0.20
C ALA A 297 3.30 7.99 -0.26
N GLU A 298 2.37 8.93 -0.19
CA GLU A 298 1.00 8.69 -0.61
C GLU A 298 0.93 8.56 -2.13
N SER A 299 0.14 7.59 -2.58
CA SER A 299 -0.04 7.25 -3.99
C SER A 299 -0.73 8.36 -4.82
N SER A 300 -1.11 9.49 -4.23
CA SER A 300 -1.66 10.63 -4.96
C SER A 300 -0.68 11.21 -5.99
N ALA A 301 0.65 11.06 -5.77
CA ALA A 301 1.65 11.45 -6.78
C ALA A 301 1.79 10.41 -7.92
N ASP A 302 1.25 9.21 -7.74
CA ASP A 302 1.27 8.13 -8.75
C ASP A 302 -0.07 7.94 -9.47
N ARG A 303 -1.13 8.60 -8.99
CA ARG A 303 -2.35 8.62 -9.80
C ARG A 303 -2.05 9.34 -11.09
N VAL A 304 -2.28 8.65 -12.19
CA VAL A 304 -2.10 9.24 -13.52
C VAL A 304 -2.91 10.51 -13.65
N ILE A 305 -4.13 10.50 -13.11
CA ILE A 305 -5.03 11.66 -13.02
C ILE A 305 -5.37 11.91 -11.54
N PRO A 306 -5.20 13.13 -11.02
CA PRO A 306 -5.57 13.48 -9.65
C PRO A 306 -7.06 13.26 -9.38
N ALA A 307 -7.41 12.59 -8.26
CA ALA A 307 -8.80 12.31 -7.93
C ALA A 307 -9.74 13.54 -7.91
N PRO A 308 -9.34 14.71 -7.39
CA PRO A 308 -10.20 15.91 -7.44
C PRO A 308 -10.47 16.39 -8.86
N ARG A 309 -9.52 16.23 -9.80
CA ARG A 309 -9.71 16.61 -11.22
C ARG A 309 -10.67 15.67 -11.90
N TRP A 310 -10.57 14.38 -11.65
CA TRP A 310 -11.51 13.39 -12.16
C TRP A 310 -12.92 13.61 -11.60
N ALA A 311 -13.05 13.76 -10.30
CA ALA A 311 -14.35 14.03 -9.66
C ALA A 311 -15.02 15.30 -10.17
N ALA A 312 -14.26 16.34 -10.50
CA ALA A 312 -14.79 17.57 -11.10
C ALA A 312 -15.36 17.38 -12.53
N CYS A 313 -15.00 16.28 -13.20
CA CYS A 313 -15.54 15.91 -14.50
C CYS A 313 -16.82 15.05 -14.42
N ALA A 314 -17.24 14.65 -13.21
CA ALA A 314 -18.44 13.85 -13.02
C ALA A 314 -19.70 14.65 -13.29
N THR A 315 -20.69 14.02 -13.95
CA THR A 315 -22.02 14.59 -14.19
C THR A 315 -23.10 13.54 -13.91
N GLU A 316 -24.14 13.93 -13.17
CA GLU A 316 -25.28 13.06 -12.88
C GLU A 316 -26.30 13.02 -14.01
N SER A 317 -26.44 14.12 -14.73
CA SER A 317 -27.53 14.35 -15.70
C SER A 317 -27.07 14.50 -17.15
N GLY A 318 -25.77 14.43 -17.43
CA GLY A 318 -25.25 14.59 -18.79
C GLY A 318 -25.78 13.51 -19.74
N VAL A 319 -26.37 13.91 -20.85
CA VAL A 319 -26.88 13.03 -21.92
C VAL A 319 -25.99 13.25 -23.14
N ILE A 320 -25.47 12.15 -23.71
CA ILE A 320 -24.79 12.22 -25.00
C ILE A 320 -25.86 12.44 -26.09
N SER A 321 -25.72 13.48 -26.91
CA SER A 321 -26.56 13.79 -28.02
C SER A 321 -25.79 13.85 -29.34
N GLY A 322 -26.46 13.48 -30.46
CA GLY A 322 -25.83 13.47 -31.78
C GLY A 322 -24.88 12.30 -32.03
N PRO A 323 -23.87 12.49 -32.89
CA PRO A 323 -22.92 11.44 -33.26
C PRO A 323 -22.13 10.88 -32.06
N VAL A 324 -21.81 9.59 -32.13
CA VAL A 324 -21.01 8.91 -31.11
C VAL A 324 -19.86 8.11 -31.73
N SER A 325 -18.84 7.83 -30.95
CA SER A 325 -17.81 6.85 -31.27
C SER A 325 -17.79 5.72 -30.25
N VAL A 326 -17.28 4.56 -30.65
CA VAL A 326 -17.21 3.36 -29.81
C VAL A 326 -15.76 2.94 -29.63
N GLY A 327 -15.37 2.61 -28.40
CA GLY A 327 -14.08 2.03 -28.05
C GLY A 327 -14.25 0.65 -27.42
N VAL A 328 -13.48 -0.33 -27.88
CA VAL A 328 -13.55 -1.71 -27.38
C VAL A 328 -12.20 -2.16 -26.85
N ASP A 329 -12.19 -2.73 -25.63
CA ASP A 329 -10.99 -3.37 -25.09
C ASP A 329 -11.33 -4.56 -24.18
N VAL A 330 -10.34 -5.46 -24.03
CA VAL A 330 -10.45 -6.71 -23.26
C VAL A 330 -9.47 -6.67 -22.10
N ALA A 331 -9.89 -7.11 -20.92
CA ALA A 331 -9.04 -7.28 -19.74
C ALA A 331 -7.80 -8.14 -20.04
N LEU A 332 -6.69 -7.88 -19.34
CA LEU A 332 -5.43 -8.60 -19.55
C LEU A 332 -5.58 -10.12 -19.33
N ASP A 333 -6.35 -10.50 -18.31
CA ASP A 333 -6.68 -11.89 -17.97
C ASP A 333 -7.88 -12.45 -18.75
N ARG A 334 -8.45 -11.65 -19.67
CA ARG A 334 -9.63 -11.96 -20.49
C ARG A 334 -10.93 -12.20 -19.69
N SER A 335 -10.95 -11.80 -18.43
CA SER A 335 -12.13 -11.97 -17.56
C SER A 335 -13.35 -11.17 -18.04
N ASN A 336 -13.13 -9.95 -18.56
CA ASN A 336 -14.19 -9.05 -19.03
C ASN A 336 -13.79 -8.36 -20.32
N THR A 337 -14.82 -7.98 -21.10
CA THR A 337 -14.69 -7.06 -22.23
C THR A 337 -15.48 -5.79 -21.95
N TYR A 338 -14.93 -4.67 -22.35
CA TYR A 338 -15.45 -3.34 -22.14
C TYR A 338 -15.79 -2.67 -23.47
N VAL A 339 -17.02 -2.18 -23.57
CA VAL A 339 -17.48 -1.35 -24.67
C VAL A 339 -17.78 0.03 -24.11
N ALA A 340 -17.07 1.03 -24.59
CA ALA A 340 -17.26 2.43 -24.19
C ALA A 340 -17.81 3.24 -25.35
N VAL A 341 -18.57 4.26 -25.04
CA VAL A 341 -19.06 5.25 -26.01
C VAL A 341 -18.59 6.64 -25.62
N SER A 342 -18.45 7.50 -26.62
CA SER A 342 -18.16 8.91 -26.43
C SER A 342 -18.93 9.74 -27.43
N GLY A 343 -19.40 10.89 -26.99
CA GLY A 343 -20.13 11.86 -27.80
C GLY A 343 -20.08 13.24 -27.13
N ARG A 344 -20.89 14.15 -27.58
CA ARG A 344 -21.02 15.49 -27.02
C ARG A 344 -22.13 15.51 -25.97
N SER A 345 -21.86 16.03 -24.80
CA SER A 345 -22.85 16.24 -23.74
C SER A 345 -23.62 17.55 -23.96
N ASP A 346 -24.72 17.70 -23.24
CA ASP A 346 -25.63 18.89 -23.34
C ASP A 346 -24.92 20.21 -23.04
N ASP A 347 -23.84 20.17 -22.21
CA ASP A 347 -23.01 21.33 -21.90
C ASP A 347 -21.87 21.57 -22.91
N GLY A 348 -21.87 20.80 -24.00
CA GLY A 348 -20.93 20.95 -25.11
C GLY A 348 -19.56 20.28 -24.89
N HIS A 349 -19.32 19.60 -23.78
CA HIS A 349 -18.09 18.87 -23.51
C HIS A 349 -18.09 17.47 -24.12
N ILE A 350 -16.92 16.84 -24.21
CA ILE A 350 -16.81 15.43 -24.60
C ILE A 350 -17.21 14.58 -23.39
N GLN A 351 -18.23 13.74 -23.55
CA GLN A 351 -18.69 12.81 -22.53
C GLN A 351 -18.29 11.39 -22.88
N VAL A 352 -17.89 10.61 -21.88
CA VAL A 352 -17.53 9.19 -21.98
C VAL A 352 -18.39 8.37 -21.05
N GLU A 353 -18.79 7.18 -21.52
CA GLU A 353 -19.57 6.21 -20.75
C GLU A 353 -19.11 4.79 -21.05
N LEU A 354 -19.18 3.89 -20.05
CA LEU A 354 -19.09 2.46 -20.26
C LEU A 354 -20.49 1.96 -20.66
N ALA A 355 -20.68 1.70 -21.96
CA ALA A 355 -21.96 1.26 -22.50
C ALA A 355 -22.30 -0.18 -22.11
N ASP A 356 -21.28 -1.06 -22.02
CA ASP A 356 -21.46 -2.44 -21.55
C ASP A 356 -20.15 -3.05 -21.01
N VAL A 357 -20.30 -3.98 -20.07
CA VAL A 357 -19.21 -4.75 -19.48
C VAL A 357 -19.70 -6.14 -19.13
N ARG A 358 -19.16 -7.19 -19.77
CA ARG A 358 -19.53 -8.58 -19.50
C ARG A 358 -18.30 -9.49 -19.60
N PRO A 359 -18.35 -10.71 -19.00
CA PRO A 359 -17.35 -11.74 -19.21
C PRO A 359 -17.32 -12.23 -20.68
N GLY A 360 -16.12 -12.66 -21.11
CA GLY A 360 -15.90 -13.21 -22.45
C GLY A 360 -15.90 -12.15 -23.55
N THR A 361 -15.93 -12.60 -24.80
CA THR A 361 -15.82 -11.75 -26.01
C THR A 361 -16.92 -12.02 -27.05
N ASP A 362 -17.67 -13.09 -26.90
CA ASP A 362 -18.65 -13.62 -27.85
C ASP A 362 -19.86 -12.69 -28.12
N TRP A 363 -20.18 -11.85 -27.15
CA TRP A 363 -21.29 -10.89 -27.20
C TRP A 363 -20.93 -9.53 -27.84
N VAL A 364 -19.64 -9.25 -28.05
CA VAL A 364 -19.16 -7.89 -28.35
C VAL A 364 -19.56 -7.42 -29.72
N VAL A 365 -19.47 -8.29 -30.74
CA VAL A 365 -19.80 -7.92 -32.14
C VAL A 365 -21.29 -7.57 -32.25
N ASP A 366 -22.15 -8.41 -31.69
CA ASP A 366 -23.60 -8.17 -31.68
C ASP A 366 -23.93 -6.88 -30.92
N ARG A 367 -23.28 -6.63 -29.80
CA ARG A 367 -23.50 -5.42 -29.00
C ARG A 367 -23.05 -4.15 -29.72
N VAL A 368 -21.92 -4.19 -30.40
CA VAL A 368 -21.43 -3.07 -31.21
C VAL A 368 -22.39 -2.82 -32.39
N ALA A 369 -22.87 -3.87 -33.07
CA ALA A 369 -23.86 -3.77 -34.12
C ALA A 369 -25.17 -3.16 -33.61
N GLU A 370 -25.64 -3.54 -32.41
CA GLU A 370 -26.80 -2.93 -31.77
C GLU A 370 -26.59 -1.42 -31.50
N ILE A 371 -25.42 -0.99 -31.05
CA ILE A 371 -25.08 0.42 -30.82
C ILE A 371 -25.12 1.18 -32.15
N ILE A 372 -24.50 0.59 -33.21
CA ILE A 372 -24.54 1.19 -34.56
C ILE A 372 -25.96 1.36 -35.07
N GLY A 373 -26.79 0.33 -34.91
CA GLY A 373 -28.16 0.38 -35.39
C GLY A 373 -29.07 1.40 -34.66
N ARG A 374 -28.66 1.87 -33.49
CA ARG A 374 -29.45 2.81 -32.68
C ARG A 374 -28.90 4.23 -32.62
N ASN A 375 -27.67 4.44 -33.08
CA ASN A 375 -26.97 5.73 -32.95
C ASN A 375 -26.21 6.05 -34.24
N ASP A 376 -25.96 7.32 -34.48
CA ASP A 376 -25.06 7.80 -35.51
C ASP A 376 -23.60 7.57 -35.05
N VAL A 377 -23.00 6.42 -35.44
CA VAL A 377 -21.65 6.01 -35.02
C VAL A 377 -20.61 6.45 -36.05
N VAL A 378 -19.79 7.42 -35.70
CA VAL A 378 -18.78 7.99 -36.61
C VAL A 378 -17.51 7.14 -36.73
N ALA A 379 -17.20 6.30 -35.74
CA ALA A 379 -16.12 5.34 -35.77
C ALA A 379 -16.21 4.30 -34.64
N VAL A 380 -15.67 3.11 -34.90
CA VAL A 380 -15.39 2.08 -33.87
C VAL A 380 -13.88 1.84 -33.80
N GLY A 381 -13.32 1.81 -32.61
CA GLY A 381 -11.88 1.63 -32.42
C GLY A 381 -11.49 0.57 -31.42
N ALA A 382 -10.38 -0.10 -31.72
CA ALA A 382 -9.74 -1.03 -30.80
C ALA A 382 -8.21 -0.96 -30.95
N ARG A 383 -7.49 -1.42 -29.91
CA ARG A 383 -6.02 -1.54 -29.99
C ARG A 383 -5.62 -2.56 -31.04
N SER A 384 -4.54 -2.27 -31.79
CA SER A 384 -4.01 -3.19 -32.80
C SER A 384 -3.35 -4.44 -32.17
N ALA A 385 -3.02 -4.40 -30.88
CA ALA A 385 -2.34 -5.46 -30.14
C ALA A 385 -2.90 -5.58 -28.71
N GLY A 386 -2.54 -6.67 -28.03
CA GLY A 386 -3.02 -6.99 -26.67
C GLY A 386 -4.21 -7.96 -26.67
N PRO A 387 -4.93 -8.11 -25.55
CA PRO A 387 -6.00 -9.11 -25.42
C PRO A 387 -7.14 -8.97 -26.42
N VAL A 388 -7.44 -7.75 -26.87
CA VAL A 388 -8.47 -7.46 -27.87
C VAL A 388 -8.10 -7.92 -29.29
N ALA A 389 -6.82 -8.21 -29.55
CA ALA A 389 -6.33 -8.50 -30.90
C ALA A 389 -7.02 -9.73 -31.54
N SER A 390 -7.39 -10.75 -30.75
CA SER A 390 -8.10 -11.93 -31.26
C SER A 390 -9.54 -11.63 -31.75
N LEU A 391 -10.13 -10.57 -31.27
CA LEU A 391 -11.49 -10.14 -31.63
C LEU A 391 -11.52 -9.25 -32.90
N LEU A 392 -10.36 -8.68 -33.28
CA LEU A 392 -10.30 -7.70 -34.37
C LEU A 392 -10.87 -8.15 -35.71
N PRO A 393 -10.67 -9.40 -36.21
CA PRO A 393 -11.20 -9.81 -37.49
C PRO A 393 -12.74 -9.80 -37.51
N GLU A 394 -13.39 -10.34 -36.50
CA GLU A 394 -14.85 -10.42 -36.39
C GLU A 394 -15.45 -9.04 -36.15
N LEU A 395 -14.87 -8.25 -35.21
CA LEU A 395 -15.33 -6.91 -34.89
C LEU A 395 -15.21 -5.98 -36.12
N ARG A 396 -14.13 -6.09 -36.86
CA ARG A 396 -13.92 -5.33 -38.08
C ARG A 396 -14.97 -5.66 -39.13
N GLY A 397 -15.18 -6.95 -39.41
CA GLY A 397 -16.19 -7.39 -40.37
C GLY A 397 -17.58 -6.85 -40.06
N GLY A 398 -18.06 -7.04 -38.81
CA GLY A 398 -19.37 -6.55 -38.41
C GLY A 398 -19.53 -5.02 -38.41
N VAL A 399 -18.46 -4.26 -38.22
CA VAL A 399 -18.49 -2.80 -38.29
C VAL A 399 -18.42 -2.29 -39.71
N GLU A 400 -17.57 -2.87 -40.57
CA GLU A 400 -17.45 -2.50 -41.99
C GLU A 400 -18.70 -2.89 -42.80
N ASP A 401 -19.37 -4.00 -42.47
CA ASP A 401 -20.65 -4.40 -43.05
C ASP A 401 -21.79 -3.37 -42.78
N ALA A 402 -21.66 -2.61 -41.71
CA ALA A 402 -22.54 -1.53 -41.33
C ALA A 402 -22.11 -0.15 -41.88
N GLU A 403 -21.14 -0.12 -42.80
CA GLU A 403 -20.57 1.10 -43.42
C GLU A 403 -19.97 2.09 -42.41
N VAL A 404 -19.57 1.62 -41.20
CA VAL A 404 -18.92 2.43 -40.15
C VAL A 404 -17.40 2.26 -40.23
N PRO A 405 -16.60 3.33 -40.11
CA PRO A 405 -15.15 3.24 -40.09
C PRO A 405 -14.65 2.45 -38.89
N PHE A 406 -13.84 1.40 -39.14
CA PHE A 406 -13.13 0.66 -38.10
C PHE A 406 -11.68 1.12 -37.99
N VAL A 407 -11.23 1.56 -36.80
CA VAL A 407 -9.90 2.12 -36.57
C VAL A 407 -9.08 1.22 -35.67
N LYS A 408 -7.99 0.68 -36.22
CA LYS A 408 -6.97 -0.07 -35.45
C LYS A 408 -5.92 0.89 -34.91
N VAL A 409 -5.89 1.09 -33.59
CA VAL A 409 -4.99 2.05 -32.95
C VAL A 409 -3.69 1.39 -32.55
N GLY A 410 -2.59 1.85 -33.15
CA GLY A 410 -1.21 1.42 -32.85
C GLY A 410 -0.71 1.93 -31.50
N SER A 411 0.47 1.46 -31.08
CA SER A 411 1.02 1.83 -29.76
C SER A 411 1.41 3.31 -29.71
N SER A 412 1.99 3.85 -30.77
CA SER A 412 2.38 5.27 -30.83
C SER A 412 1.16 6.18 -30.72
N ASP A 413 0.15 5.91 -31.56
CA ASP A 413 -1.09 6.72 -31.59
C ASP A 413 -1.81 6.66 -30.26
N PHE A 414 -1.87 5.48 -29.64
CA PHE A 414 -2.50 5.31 -28.34
C PHE A 414 -1.78 6.07 -27.22
N SER A 415 -0.44 6.19 -27.30
CA SER A 415 0.30 7.04 -26.35
C SER A 415 -0.12 8.51 -26.45
N GLY A 416 -0.28 9.01 -27.67
CA GLY A 416 -0.82 10.35 -27.92
C GLY A 416 -2.24 10.51 -27.36
N GLN A 417 -3.10 9.51 -27.59
CA GLN A 417 -4.48 9.50 -27.07
C GLN A 417 -4.54 9.48 -25.54
N CYS A 418 -3.64 8.76 -24.85
CA CYS A 418 -3.54 8.78 -23.39
C CYS A 418 -3.15 10.17 -22.86
N GLY A 419 -2.19 10.83 -23.49
CA GLY A 419 -1.79 12.21 -23.16
C GLY A 419 -2.94 13.19 -23.39
N TRP A 420 -3.58 13.09 -24.53
CA TRP A 420 -4.72 13.93 -24.86
C TRP A 420 -5.89 13.77 -23.85
N LEU A 421 -6.27 12.53 -23.48
CA LEU A 421 -7.31 12.30 -22.49
C LEU A 421 -6.94 12.91 -21.12
N PHE A 422 -5.68 12.77 -20.73
CA PHE A 422 -5.17 13.40 -19.51
C PHE A 422 -5.38 14.93 -19.56
N ASP A 423 -5.04 15.59 -20.66
CA ASP A 423 -5.20 17.04 -20.82
C ASP A 423 -6.67 17.45 -20.77
N GLN A 424 -7.58 16.67 -21.39
CA GLN A 424 -9.03 16.93 -21.32
C GLN A 424 -9.56 16.90 -19.88
N VAL A 425 -9.09 15.97 -19.05
CA VAL A 425 -9.47 15.91 -17.64
C VAL A 425 -8.85 17.08 -16.86
N MET A 426 -7.57 17.39 -17.10
CA MET A 426 -6.89 18.46 -16.38
C MET A 426 -7.47 19.84 -16.65
N THR A 427 -8.01 20.06 -17.86
CA THR A 427 -8.68 21.30 -18.27
C THR A 427 -10.17 21.33 -17.92
N GLY A 428 -10.75 20.18 -17.46
CA GLY A 428 -12.18 20.06 -17.16
C GLY A 428 -13.05 19.99 -18.41
N SER A 429 -12.49 19.64 -19.56
CA SER A 429 -13.17 19.53 -20.86
C SER A 429 -13.81 18.16 -21.13
N LEU A 430 -13.63 17.20 -20.21
CA LEU A 430 -14.24 15.88 -20.23
C LEU A 430 -15.42 15.80 -19.25
N ARG A 431 -16.39 14.93 -19.57
CA ARG A 431 -17.47 14.52 -18.66
C ARG A 431 -17.55 13.00 -18.58
N HIS A 432 -17.99 12.46 -17.43
CA HIS A 432 -18.28 11.06 -17.22
C HIS A 432 -19.41 10.85 -16.20
N ARG A 433 -20.08 9.70 -16.24
CA ARG A 433 -21.26 9.36 -15.43
C ARG A 433 -20.92 8.85 -14.01
N ASP A 434 -19.75 9.10 -13.49
CA ASP A 434 -19.30 8.59 -12.19
C ASP A 434 -19.37 7.05 -12.04
N ASP A 435 -19.17 6.32 -13.14
CA ASP A 435 -19.20 4.86 -13.14
C ASP A 435 -18.12 4.30 -12.21
N GLN A 436 -18.55 3.51 -11.23
CA GLN A 436 -17.66 2.95 -10.21
C GLN A 436 -16.55 2.09 -10.81
N ARG A 437 -16.81 1.36 -11.91
CA ARG A 437 -15.81 0.49 -12.58
C ARG A 437 -14.71 1.35 -13.21
N LEU A 438 -15.09 2.47 -13.84
CA LEU A 438 -14.15 3.43 -14.42
C LEU A 438 -13.35 4.15 -13.32
N ASN A 439 -13.99 4.53 -12.23
CA ASN A 439 -13.35 5.15 -11.07
C ASN A 439 -12.32 4.21 -10.42
N GLN A 440 -12.65 2.93 -10.26
CA GLN A 440 -11.74 1.92 -9.72
C GLN A 440 -10.55 1.67 -10.66
N ALA A 441 -10.78 1.59 -11.97
CA ALA A 441 -9.72 1.45 -12.96
C ALA A 441 -8.75 2.64 -12.90
N LEU A 442 -9.28 3.88 -12.78
CA LEU A 442 -8.46 5.08 -12.68
C LEU A 442 -7.69 5.15 -11.36
N ALA A 443 -8.32 4.77 -10.25
CA ALA A 443 -7.66 4.75 -8.94
C ALA A 443 -6.44 3.81 -8.93
N GLY A 444 -6.54 2.66 -9.63
CA GLY A 444 -5.46 1.69 -9.80
C GLY A 444 -4.55 1.93 -11.00
N ALA A 445 -4.79 2.96 -11.81
CA ALA A 445 -4.04 3.19 -13.04
C ALA A 445 -2.57 3.53 -12.79
N ARG A 446 -1.69 3.04 -13.68
CA ARG A 446 -0.26 3.34 -13.69
C ARG A 446 0.18 3.70 -15.10
N LYS A 447 1.23 4.54 -15.21
CA LYS A 447 1.86 4.85 -16.49
C LYS A 447 2.84 3.76 -16.90
N GLN A 448 2.79 3.37 -18.15
CA GLN A 448 3.85 2.64 -18.82
C GLN A 448 4.55 3.60 -19.76
N GLN A 449 5.82 3.91 -19.48
CA GLN A 449 6.64 4.76 -20.37
C GLN A 449 6.90 4.07 -21.71
N THR A 450 6.81 4.86 -22.77
CA THR A 450 7.09 4.46 -24.16
C THR A 450 7.90 5.59 -24.81
N LEU A 451 9.21 5.44 -24.91
CA LEU A 451 10.09 6.53 -25.40
C LEU A 451 9.76 7.86 -24.69
N ASP A 452 9.27 8.85 -25.44
CA ASP A 452 8.96 10.19 -24.96
C ASP A 452 7.47 10.37 -24.51
N ALA A 453 6.70 9.26 -24.50
CA ALA A 453 5.28 9.28 -24.16
C ALA A 453 4.93 8.18 -23.13
N TRP A 454 3.64 8.04 -22.79
CA TRP A 454 3.18 7.03 -21.86
C TRP A 454 1.81 6.46 -22.30
N GLN A 455 1.50 5.27 -21.79
CA GLN A 455 0.20 4.59 -21.95
C GLN A 455 -0.32 4.11 -20.59
N TRP A 456 -1.61 3.78 -20.54
CA TRP A 456 -2.17 3.02 -19.41
C TRP A 456 -1.44 1.68 -19.29
N SER A 457 -0.79 1.43 -18.15
CA SER A 457 -0.11 0.15 -17.91
C SER A 457 -1.13 -0.93 -17.59
N ARG A 458 -1.09 -2.05 -18.31
CA ARG A 458 -1.90 -3.22 -17.99
C ARG A 458 -1.27 -4.13 -16.94
N THR A 459 0.07 -4.13 -16.87
CA THR A 459 0.84 -5.04 -16.00
C THR A 459 1.20 -4.44 -14.66
N LYS A 460 1.26 -3.10 -14.57
CA LYS A 460 1.57 -2.37 -13.32
C LYS A 460 0.33 -1.80 -12.65
N ALA A 461 -0.82 -1.76 -13.34
CA ALA A 461 -2.06 -1.28 -12.77
C ALA A 461 -2.53 -2.23 -11.66
N GLU A 462 -3.02 -1.67 -10.56
CA GLU A 462 -3.58 -2.41 -9.41
C GLU A 462 -4.98 -2.95 -9.70
N LYS A 463 -5.65 -2.38 -10.68
CA LYS A 463 -6.98 -2.76 -11.16
C LYS A 463 -6.93 -2.92 -12.68
N ASP A 464 -7.91 -3.58 -13.25
CA ASP A 464 -8.00 -3.74 -14.69
C ASP A 464 -8.01 -2.36 -15.40
N ALA A 465 -7.07 -2.17 -16.32
CA ALA A 465 -6.95 -0.92 -17.08
C ALA A 465 -7.81 -0.90 -18.36
N ALA A 466 -8.45 -1.99 -18.72
CA ALA A 466 -9.23 -2.08 -19.96
C ALA A 466 -10.39 -1.06 -20.04
N PRO A 467 -11.11 -0.71 -18.95
CA PRO A 467 -12.10 0.38 -19.00
C PRO A 467 -11.50 1.70 -19.47
N LEU A 468 -10.31 2.06 -18.96
CA LEU A 468 -9.61 3.29 -19.35
C LEU A 468 -9.15 3.25 -20.81
N VAL A 469 -8.72 2.08 -21.28
CA VAL A 469 -8.30 1.89 -22.67
C VAL A 469 -9.52 2.08 -23.60
N ALA A 470 -10.65 1.44 -23.29
CA ALA A 470 -11.89 1.57 -24.09
C ALA A 470 -12.40 3.02 -24.14
N VAL A 471 -12.42 3.70 -22.97
CA VAL A 471 -12.84 5.11 -22.88
C VAL A 471 -11.86 6.04 -23.62
N THR A 472 -10.55 5.81 -23.52
CA THR A 472 -9.55 6.61 -24.22
C THR A 472 -9.72 6.49 -25.74
N LEU A 473 -9.95 5.27 -26.24
CA LEU A 473 -10.23 5.03 -27.68
C LEU A 473 -11.49 5.74 -28.12
N ALA A 474 -12.61 5.56 -27.39
CA ALA A 474 -13.86 6.22 -27.74
C ALA A 474 -13.71 7.75 -27.77
N ALA A 475 -13.20 8.36 -26.70
CA ALA A 475 -13.08 9.81 -26.58
C ALA A 475 -12.21 10.43 -27.67
N SER A 476 -11.04 9.84 -27.92
CA SER A 476 -10.10 10.39 -28.90
C SER A 476 -10.59 10.22 -30.34
N LEU A 477 -11.26 9.11 -30.66
CA LEU A 477 -11.87 8.90 -31.98
C LEU A 477 -13.02 9.88 -32.22
N PHE A 478 -13.84 10.12 -31.21
CA PHE A 478 -14.90 11.11 -31.30
C PHE A 478 -14.33 12.50 -31.60
N ALA A 479 -13.31 12.94 -30.83
CA ALA A 479 -12.68 14.24 -31.07
C ALA A 479 -12.11 14.38 -32.50
N GLN A 480 -11.40 13.36 -32.98
CA GLN A 480 -10.80 13.37 -34.31
C GLN A 480 -11.82 13.35 -35.46
N LYS A 481 -12.94 12.67 -35.30
CA LYS A 481 -13.93 12.48 -36.38
C LYS A 481 -15.04 13.52 -36.34
N SER A 482 -15.40 14.04 -35.15
CA SER A 482 -16.42 15.08 -35.02
C SER A 482 -15.94 16.46 -35.53
N GLU A 483 -14.63 16.74 -35.46
CA GLU A 483 -14.04 17.94 -36.08
C GLU A 483 -14.03 17.87 -37.62
N ALA A 484 -13.97 16.63 -38.17
CA ALA A 484 -14.04 16.40 -39.62
C ALA A 484 -15.48 16.25 -40.16
N TYR A 485 -16.49 16.17 -39.27
CA TYR A 485 -17.86 15.96 -39.63
C TYR A 485 -18.55 17.31 -39.88
N ASP A 486 -18.75 17.68 -41.17
CA ASP A 486 -19.59 18.79 -41.57
C ASP A 486 -21.00 18.25 -41.89
N PRO A 487 -22.03 18.52 -41.02
CA PRO A 487 -23.38 18.05 -41.26
C PRO A 487 -24.02 18.62 -42.55
N LEU A 488 -23.49 19.72 -43.08
CA LEU A 488 -23.95 20.33 -44.32
C LEU A 488 -23.34 19.69 -45.57
N ALA A 489 -22.19 19.04 -45.47
CA ALA A 489 -21.57 18.31 -46.57
C ALA A 489 -22.29 17.00 -46.94
N ASN A 490 -23.13 16.46 -46.04
CA ASN A 490 -23.92 15.23 -46.23
C ASN A 490 -25.38 15.46 -46.63
N LEU A 491 -25.74 16.68 -47.01
CA LEU A 491 -27.10 17.03 -47.44
C LEU A 491 -27.30 16.99 -48.98
N TRP A 492 -26.44 16.24 -49.72
CA TRP A 492 -26.59 16.08 -51.17
C TRP A 492 -26.61 14.62 -51.59
#